data_a90f34138e95b253d8e662f99a0b48fd
#
_entry.id   a90f34138e95b253d8e662f99a0b48fd
#
_cell.length_a   1.000
_cell.length_b   1.000
_cell.length_c   1.000
_cell.angle_alpha   90.00
_cell.angle_beta   90.00
_cell.angle_gamma   90.00
#
_symmetry.space_group_name_H-M   'P 1'
#
loop_
_entity.id
_entity.type
_entity.pdbx_description
1 polymer ?
#
loop_
_entity_poly.entity_id
_entity_poly.type
_entity_poly.pdbx_seq_one_letter_code
_entity_poly.pdbx_strand_id
1 'polypeptide(L)'
;MAAKSKKQVVNAKFFLVLVDDSEELHQALYYACIRAKSAGLRVALLYVIAPAEFAHWAGVGALMREEARDMAEEKMRVHADYVQELTGQSPIMHIREGKVVEEVISLMNEEDSIISLVLGADTKSDSAGPVIGYLAGRGIGQCRAPVVIVPGN
;
A
#
# COMPACT_ATOMS: atom_id res chain seq x y z
N MET A 1 22.01 19.22 -15.11
CA MET A 1 21.52 18.94 -13.76
C MET A 1 20.09 18.42 -13.74
N ALA A 2 19.17 18.92 -14.55
CA ALA A 2 17.80 18.38 -14.64
C ALA A 2 17.72 16.92 -15.12
N ALA A 3 18.65 16.46 -15.96
CA ALA A 3 18.71 15.09 -16.46
C ALA A 3 19.14 14.05 -15.39
N LYS A 4 19.96 14.45 -14.40
CA LYS A 4 20.35 13.58 -13.27
C LYS A 4 19.19 13.39 -12.28
N SER A 5 18.40 14.44 -12.06
CA SER A 5 17.22 14.38 -11.18
C SER A 5 16.13 13.47 -11.75
N LYS A 6 15.85 13.55 -13.05
CA LYS A 6 14.88 12.67 -13.72
C LYS A 6 15.32 11.21 -13.75
N LYS A 7 16.60 10.91 -13.93
CA LYS A 7 17.14 9.54 -13.89
C LYS A 7 17.04 8.93 -12.49
N GLN A 8 17.23 9.71 -11.42
CA GLN A 8 17.10 9.24 -10.06
C GLN A 8 15.66 8.88 -9.71
N VAL A 9 14.68 9.63 -10.22
CA VAL A 9 13.26 9.34 -10.00
C VAL A 9 12.82 8.08 -10.76
N VAL A 10 13.32 7.88 -11.97
CA VAL A 10 12.99 6.71 -12.81
C VAL A 10 13.58 5.41 -12.28
N ASN A 11 14.68 5.47 -11.53
CA ASN A 11 15.35 4.30 -10.97
C ASN A 11 15.04 4.07 -9.47
N ALA A 12 14.16 4.87 -8.87
CA ALA A 12 13.77 4.68 -7.47
C ALA A 12 13.05 3.34 -7.31
N LYS A 13 13.44 2.56 -6.30
CA LYS A 13 12.81 1.31 -5.92
C LYS A 13 11.99 1.51 -4.65
N PHE A 14 10.89 0.77 -4.55
CA PHE A 14 9.91 0.96 -3.48
C PHE A 14 9.57 -0.34 -2.77
N PHE A 15 9.36 -0.23 -1.47
CA PHE A 15 8.55 -1.16 -0.71
C PHE A 15 7.10 -0.68 -0.75
N LEU A 16 6.19 -1.51 -1.21
CA LEU A 16 4.77 -1.19 -1.24
C LEU A 16 4.09 -1.68 0.04
N VAL A 17 3.39 -0.79 0.73
CA VAL A 17 2.59 -1.13 1.92
C VAL A 17 1.11 -0.92 1.61
N LEU A 18 0.31 -1.96 1.84
CA LEU A 18 -1.14 -1.84 1.77
C LEU A 18 -1.65 -1.16 3.04
N VAL A 19 -2.28 0.00 2.87
CA VAL A 19 -2.88 0.77 3.96
C VAL A 19 -4.34 0.35 4.11
N ASP A 20 -4.69 -0.07 5.31
CA ASP A 20 -6.05 -0.42 5.70
C ASP A 20 -6.35 0.13 7.10
N ASP A 21 -7.51 -0.19 7.65
CA ASP A 21 -7.89 0.25 9.00
C ASP A 21 -7.46 -0.74 10.10
N SER A 22 -6.58 -1.70 9.78
CA SER A 22 -6.13 -2.73 10.72
C SER A 22 -5.09 -2.21 11.71
N GLU A 23 -5.05 -2.83 12.89
CA GLU A 23 -4.05 -2.52 13.92
C GLU A 23 -2.64 -2.94 13.49
N GLU A 24 -2.54 -4.04 12.76
CA GLU A 24 -1.28 -4.62 12.29
C GLU A 24 -0.59 -3.79 11.21
N LEU A 25 -1.26 -2.81 10.64
CA LEU A 25 -0.66 -1.87 9.68
C LEU A 25 0.55 -1.16 10.28
N HIS A 26 0.49 -0.82 11.55
CA HIS A 26 1.59 -0.09 12.20
C HIS A 26 2.92 -0.87 12.14
N GLN A 27 2.90 -2.17 12.42
CA GLN A 27 4.08 -3.02 12.35
C GLN A 27 4.60 -3.17 10.92
N ALA A 28 3.69 -3.35 9.97
CA ALA A 28 4.05 -3.46 8.55
C ALA A 28 4.70 -2.16 8.05
N LEU A 29 4.12 -1.03 8.40
CA LEU A 29 4.61 0.29 8.00
C LEU A 29 5.98 0.60 8.62
N TYR A 30 6.14 0.31 9.90
CA TYR A 30 7.44 0.45 10.59
C TYR A 30 8.52 -0.41 9.92
N TYR A 31 8.22 -1.67 9.67
CA TYR A 31 9.16 -2.58 8.99
C TYR A 31 9.57 -2.03 7.62
N ALA A 32 8.61 -1.63 6.81
CA ALA A 32 8.89 -1.08 5.48
C ALA A 32 9.76 0.17 5.54
N CYS A 33 9.49 1.08 6.47
CA CYS A 33 10.27 2.30 6.66
C CYS A 33 11.71 2.01 7.06
N ILE A 34 11.93 1.12 8.03
CA ILE A 34 13.27 0.75 8.48
C ILE A 34 14.06 0.07 7.37
N ARG A 35 13.43 -0.84 6.63
CA ARG A 35 14.06 -1.52 5.50
C ARG A 35 14.39 -0.55 4.37
N ALA A 36 13.47 0.33 4.03
CA ALA A 36 13.68 1.33 2.98
C ALA A 36 14.84 2.26 3.34
N LYS A 37 14.86 2.78 4.55
CA LYS A 37 15.91 3.66 5.03
C LYS A 37 17.28 2.97 5.01
N SER A 38 17.35 1.74 5.49
CA SER A 38 18.59 0.96 5.53
C SER A 38 19.14 0.65 4.15
N ALA A 39 18.26 0.41 3.18
CA ALA A 39 18.64 0.04 1.82
C ALA A 39 18.79 1.23 0.85
N GLY A 40 18.52 2.45 1.30
CA GLY A 40 18.49 3.63 0.43
C GLY A 40 17.32 3.63 -0.56
N LEU A 41 16.23 2.99 -0.17
CA LEU A 41 15.02 2.86 -0.99
C LEU A 41 13.88 3.72 -0.42
N ARG A 42 12.74 3.71 -1.08
CA ARG A 42 11.58 4.49 -0.68
C ARG A 42 10.39 3.60 -0.36
N VAL A 43 9.39 4.20 0.28
CA VAL A 43 8.11 3.55 0.59
C VAL A 43 7.03 4.07 -0.34
N ALA A 44 6.21 3.18 -0.86
CA ALA A 44 4.96 3.51 -1.54
C ALA A 44 3.79 2.98 -0.69
N LEU A 45 2.72 3.74 -0.64
CA LEU A 45 1.49 3.38 0.07
C LEU A 45 0.38 3.15 -0.94
N LEU A 46 -0.42 2.11 -0.72
CA LEU A 46 -1.61 1.83 -1.51
C LEU A 46 -2.83 1.78 -0.60
N TYR A 47 -3.84 2.57 -0.92
CA TYR A 47 -5.18 2.47 -0.35
C TYR A 47 -6.16 2.07 -1.45
N VAL A 48 -6.95 1.04 -1.19
CA VAL A 48 -7.98 0.58 -2.14
C VAL A 48 -9.36 0.91 -1.58
N ILE A 49 -10.10 1.70 -2.32
CA ILE A 49 -11.50 2.02 -2.01
C ILE A 49 -12.33 0.86 -2.53
N ALA A 50 -12.90 0.06 -1.62
CA ALA A 50 -13.72 -1.09 -1.99
C ALA A 50 -15.07 -0.66 -2.56
N PRO A 51 -15.69 -1.44 -3.48
CA PRO A 51 -17.01 -1.12 -4.01
C PRO A 51 -18.08 -0.96 -2.94
N ALA A 52 -17.97 -1.67 -1.82
CA ALA A 52 -18.89 -1.55 -0.69
C ALA A 52 -18.90 -0.15 -0.06
N GLU A 53 -17.80 0.59 -0.15
CA GLU A 53 -17.72 1.97 0.34
C GLU A 53 -18.57 2.93 -0.51
N PHE A 54 -18.83 2.57 -1.77
CA PHE A 54 -19.72 3.32 -2.66
C PHE A 54 -21.18 2.87 -2.56
N ALA A 55 -21.47 1.71 -1.99
CA ALA A 55 -22.82 1.13 -1.93
C ALA A 55 -23.81 1.99 -1.13
N HIS A 56 -23.33 2.71 -0.11
CA HIS A 56 -24.14 3.66 0.67
C HIS A 56 -24.54 4.90 -0.14
N TRP A 57 -23.95 5.05 -1.30
CA TRP A 57 -24.00 6.28 -2.10
C TRP A 57 -24.57 6.01 -3.49
N ALA A 58 -25.21 4.86 -3.69
CA ALA A 58 -25.84 4.51 -4.95
C ALA A 58 -26.85 5.59 -5.37
N GLY A 59 -26.59 6.24 -6.51
CA GLY A 59 -27.46 7.28 -7.08
C GLY A 59 -26.89 8.71 -7.03
N VAL A 60 -25.72 8.95 -6.43
CA VAL A 60 -25.13 10.30 -6.33
C VAL A 60 -23.87 10.48 -7.20
N GLY A 61 -23.45 9.47 -7.94
CA GLY A 61 -22.53 9.60 -9.07
C GLY A 61 -21.11 10.07 -8.76
N ALA A 62 -20.57 10.92 -9.64
CA ALA A 62 -19.18 11.36 -9.64
C ALA A 62 -18.74 12.12 -8.38
N LEU A 63 -19.63 12.91 -7.76
CA LEU A 63 -19.35 13.66 -6.55
C LEU A 63 -18.98 12.75 -5.38
N MET A 64 -19.63 11.61 -5.28
CA MET A 64 -19.38 10.64 -4.20
C MET A 64 -18.04 9.93 -4.34
N ARG A 65 -17.63 9.65 -5.57
CA ARG A 65 -16.29 9.10 -5.83
C ARG A 65 -15.20 10.08 -5.44
N GLU A 66 -15.41 11.35 -5.76
CA GLU A 66 -14.49 12.42 -5.39
C GLU A 66 -14.37 12.56 -3.87
N GLU A 67 -15.49 12.55 -3.16
CA GLU A 67 -15.51 12.57 -1.69
C GLU A 67 -14.83 11.34 -1.08
N ALA A 68 -15.07 10.16 -1.64
CA ALA A 68 -14.42 8.92 -1.18
C ALA A 68 -12.90 8.98 -1.38
N ARG A 69 -12.43 9.54 -2.49
CA ARG A 69 -11.00 9.75 -2.72
C ARG A 69 -10.40 10.77 -1.77
N ASP A 70 -11.10 11.87 -1.51
CA ASP A 70 -10.66 12.89 -0.54
C ASP A 70 -10.53 12.30 0.86
N MET A 71 -11.47 11.46 1.28
CA MET A 71 -11.40 10.75 2.56
C MET A 71 -10.24 9.77 2.60
N ALA A 72 -9.98 9.06 1.50
CA ALA A 72 -8.85 8.15 1.39
C ALA A 72 -7.51 8.89 1.50
N GLU A 73 -7.38 10.03 0.82
CA GLU A 73 -6.19 10.88 0.91
C GLU A 73 -5.95 11.36 2.33
N GLU A 74 -7.00 11.75 3.02
CA GLU A 74 -6.90 12.22 4.41
C GLU A 74 -6.48 11.10 5.36
N LYS A 75 -7.05 9.90 5.23
CA LYS A 75 -6.61 8.72 5.99
C LYS A 75 -5.15 8.38 5.74
N MET A 76 -4.71 8.47 4.48
CA MET A 76 -3.32 8.17 4.12
C MET A 76 -2.33 9.22 4.61
N ARG A 77 -2.77 10.45 4.81
CA ARG A 77 -1.89 11.56 5.23
C ARG A 77 -1.17 11.26 6.54
N VAL A 78 -1.87 10.69 7.52
CA VAL A 78 -1.28 10.30 8.81
C VAL A 78 -0.14 9.31 8.60
N HIS A 79 -0.34 8.33 7.73
CA HIS A 79 0.69 7.33 7.43
C HIS A 79 1.82 7.91 6.59
N ALA A 80 1.50 8.82 5.67
CA ALA A 80 2.51 9.53 4.89
C ALA A 80 3.43 10.38 5.77
N ASP A 81 2.86 11.09 6.75
CA ASP A 81 3.64 11.87 7.71
C ASP A 81 4.56 10.97 8.55
N TYR A 82 4.08 9.81 8.96
CA TYR A 82 4.88 8.81 9.68
C TYR A 82 6.07 8.31 8.85
N VAL A 83 5.82 8.01 7.57
CA VAL A 83 6.90 7.60 6.63
C VAL A 83 7.93 8.71 6.46
N GLN A 84 7.48 9.95 6.27
CA GLN A 84 8.34 11.12 6.16
C GLN A 84 9.22 11.29 7.40
N GLU A 85 8.64 11.15 8.57
CA GLU A 85 9.36 11.28 9.83
C GLU A 85 10.43 10.20 10.00
N LEU A 86 10.11 8.94 9.69
CA LEU A 86 11.04 7.83 9.85
C LEU A 86 12.11 7.74 8.76
N THR A 87 11.76 8.05 7.52
CA THR A 87 12.67 7.86 6.37
C THR A 87 13.32 9.15 5.88
N GLY A 88 12.78 10.30 6.24
CA GLY A 88 13.20 11.60 5.72
C GLY A 88 12.65 11.89 4.31
N GLN A 89 11.83 11.00 3.75
CA GLN A 89 11.27 11.17 2.42
C GLN A 89 9.77 10.88 2.42
N SER A 90 9.01 11.69 1.69
CA SER A 90 7.57 11.46 1.50
C SER A 90 7.35 10.17 0.71
N PRO A 91 6.35 9.37 1.08
CA PRO A 91 6.03 8.17 0.30
C PRO A 91 5.37 8.54 -1.03
N ILE A 92 5.44 7.61 -1.98
CA ILE A 92 4.55 7.63 -3.14
C ILE A 92 3.18 7.12 -2.67
N MET A 93 2.11 7.80 -3.04
CA MET A 93 0.75 7.41 -2.65
C MET A 93 -0.06 6.97 -3.85
N HIS A 94 -0.65 5.79 -3.75
CA HIS A 94 -1.58 5.25 -4.74
C HIS A 94 -2.95 5.07 -4.10
N ILE A 95 -3.98 5.56 -4.77
CA ILE A 95 -5.38 5.33 -4.41
C ILE A 95 -6.05 4.66 -5.60
N ARG A 96 -6.62 3.48 -5.38
CA ARG A 96 -7.33 2.72 -6.39
C ARG A 96 -8.73 2.36 -5.93
N GLU A 97 -9.60 2.10 -6.88
CA GLU A 97 -10.97 1.68 -6.65
C GLU A 97 -11.14 0.26 -7.17
N GLY A 98 -11.68 -0.63 -6.37
CA GLY A 98 -11.93 -2.00 -6.78
C GLY A 98 -11.80 -3.00 -5.65
N LYS A 99 -11.60 -4.25 -6.00
CA LYS A 99 -11.35 -5.32 -5.03
C LYS A 99 -9.90 -5.26 -4.57
N VAL A 100 -9.71 -5.27 -3.26
CA VAL A 100 -8.40 -5.05 -2.63
C VAL A 100 -7.32 -5.98 -3.20
N VAL A 101 -7.59 -7.28 -3.23
CA VAL A 101 -6.61 -8.26 -3.70
C VAL A 101 -6.24 -8.03 -5.17
N GLU A 102 -7.23 -7.80 -6.02
CA GLU A 102 -7.02 -7.57 -7.45
C GLU A 102 -6.20 -6.30 -7.70
N GLU A 103 -6.51 -5.22 -6.98
CA GLU A 103 -5.80 -3.95 -7.14
C GLU A 103 -4.36 -4.00 -6.61
N VAL A 104 -4.13 -4.72 -5.53
CA VAL A 104 -2.77 -4.95 -5.00
C VAL A 104 -1.90 -5.67 -6.03
N ILE A 105 -2.40 -6.77 -6.60
CA ILE A 105 -1.69 -7.56 -7.59
C ILE A 105 -1.47 -6.74 -8.87
N SER A 106 -2.50 -6.04 -9.32
CA SER A 106 -2.46 -5.20 -10.51
C SER A 106 -1.39 -4.11 -10.40
N LEU A 107 -1.37 -3.37 -9.30
CA LEU A 107 -0.38 -2.32 -9.08
C LEU A 107 1.04 -2.91 -9.05
N MET A 108 1.23 -4.00 -8.32
CA MET A 108 2.54 -4.64 -8.20
C MET A 108 3.06 -5.12 -9.56
N ASN A 109 2.17 -5.61 -10.43
CA ASN A 109 2.55 -6.09 -11.75
C ASN A 109 2.74 -4.96 -12.78
N GLU A 110 2.08 -3.83 -12.60
CA GLU A 110 2.23 -2.65 -13.46
C GLU A 110 3.52 -1.87 -13.15
N GLU A 111 3.96 -1.85 -11.90
CA GLU A 111 5.07 -1.02 -11.42
C GLU A 111 6.32 -1.87 -11.13
N ASP A 112 7.22 -1.93 -12.09
CA ASP A 112 8.48 -2.68 -11.98
C ASP A 112 9.40 -2.17 -10.86
N SER A 113 9.21 -0.94 -10.43
CA SER A 113 9.98 -0.34 -9.33
C SER A 113 9.57 -0.84 -7.94
N ILE A 114 8.45 -1.53 -7.82
CA ILE A 114 8.03 -2.18 -6.56
C ILE A 114 8.85 -3.47 -6.40
N ILE A 115 9.69 -3.52 -5.37
CA ILE A 115 10.57 -4.67 -5.11
C ILE A 115 9.99 -5.66 -4.12
N SER A 116 9.02 -5.24 -3.32
CA SER A 116 8.36 -6.09 -2.32
C SER A 116 7.04 -5.48 -1.89
N LEU A 117 6.06 -6.33 -1.66
CA LEU A 117 4.81 -5.99 -1.00
C LEU A 117 4.96 -6.32 0.49
N VAL A 118 4.58 -5.39 1.37
CA VAL A 118 4.63 -5.57 2.81
C VAL A 118 3.20 -5.52 3.37
N LEU A 119 2.82 -6.56 4.07
CA LEU A 119 1.48 -6.73 4.65
C LEU A 119 1.57 -6.97 6.15
N GLY A 120 0.65 -6.38 6.91
CA GLY A 120 0.45 -6.71 8.31
C GLY A 120 -0.46 -7.94 8.45
N ALA A 121 -0.08 -8.86 9.33
CA ALA A 121 -0.88 -10.05 9.63
C ALA A 121 -1.60 -9.89 10.96
N ASP A 122 -2.90 -10.15 10.97
CA ASP A 122 -3.66 -10.25 12.20
C ASP A 122 -3.19 -11.48 13.00
N THR A 123 -2.79 -11.25 14.24
CA THR A 123 -2.29 -12.29 15.15
C THR A 123 -3.25 -12.59 16.29
N LYS A 124 -4.41 -11.91 16.32
CA LYS A 124 -5.42 -12.04 17.39
C LYS A 124 -6.60 -12.91 17.00
N SER A 125 -6.82 -13.14 15.70
CA SER A 125 -7.88 -13.97 15.17
C SER A 125 -7.35 -15.25 14.53
N ASP A 126 -8.23 -16.16 14.13
CA ASP A 126 -7.88 -17.44 13.50
C ASP A 126 -7.37 -17.26 12.05
N SER A 127 -7.51 -16.07 11.49
CA SER A 127 -7.09 -15.74 10.12
C SER A 127 -6.16 -14.57 10.12
N ALA A 128 -5.09 -14.66 9.33
CA ALA A 128 -4.13 -13.58 9.14
C ALA A 128 -4.69 -12.40 8.32
N GLY A 129 -5.90 -12.52 7.82
CA GLY A 129 -6.59 -11.52 7.01
C GLY A 129 -6.85 -12.01 5.58
N PRO A 130 -7.83 -11.40 4.88
CA PRO A 130 -8.26 -11.90 3.56
C PRO A 130 -7.21 -11.75 2.46
N VAL A 131 -6.41 -10.68 2.50
CA VAL A 131 -5.35 -10.48 1.50
C VAL A 131 -4.25 -11.53 1.67
N ILE A 132 -3.79 -11.74 2.89
CA ILE A 132 -2.78 -12.76 3.19
C ILE A 132 -3.30 -14.16 2.88
N GLY A 133 -4.54 -14.46 3.25
CA GLY A 133 -5.17 -15.74 2.98
C GLY A 133 -5.21 -16.07 1.49
N TYR A 134 -5.51 -15.11 0.64
CA TYR A 134 -5.48 -15.30 -0.81
C TYR A 134 -4.04 -15.44 -1.34
N LEU A 135 -3.15 -14.56 -0.93
CA LEU A 135 -1.76 -14.54 -1.44
C LEU A 135 -0.95 -15.75 -0.98
N ALA A 136 -1.18 -16.24 0.24
CA ALA A 136 -0.54 -17.45 0.73
C ALA A 136 -0.98 -18.72 -0.03
N GLY A 137 -2.15 -18.66 -0.69
CA GLY A 137 -2.65 -19.73 -1.56
C GLY A 137 -2.31 -19.50 -3.02
N ARG A 138 -3.34 -19.32 -3.83
CA ARG A 138 -3.18 -19.19 -5.30
C ARG A 138 -2.60 -17.85 -5.75
N GLY A 139 -2.81 -16.79 -4.98
CA GLY A 139 -2.46 -15.44 -5.37
C GLY A 139 -0.96 -15.19 -5.49
N ILE A 140 -0.14 -15.94 -4.73
CA ILE A 140 1.31 -15.74 -4.76
C ILE A 140 1.91 -16.00 -6.16
N GLY A 141 1.33 -16.92 -6.91
CA GLY A 141 1.76 -17.19 -8.29
C GLY A 141 1.48 -16.06 -9.26
N GLN A 142 0.63 -15.11 -8.89
CA GLN A 142 0.29 -13.93 -9.70
C GLN A 142 1.17 -12.72 -9.36
N CYS A 143 1.96 -12.81 -8.29
CA CYS A 143 2.78 -11.71 -7.82
C CYS A 143 4.15 -11.70 -8.52
N ARG A 144 4.52 -10.56 -9.09
CA ARG A 144 5.84 -10.37 -9.70
C ARG A 144 6.94 -10.26 -8.64
N ALA A 145 6.64 -9.66 -7.51
CA ALA A 145 7.60 -9.36 -6.45
C ALA A 145 7.32 -10.17 -5.18
N PRO A 146 8.31 -10.34 -4.31
CA PRO A 146 8.12 -11.00 -3.02
C PRO A 146 7.09 -10.31 -2.14
N VAL A 147 6.45 -11.10 -1.27
CA VAL A 147 5.52 -10.61 -0.26
C VAL A 147 6.12 -10.84 1.12
N VAL A 148 6.21 -9.77 1.90
CA VAL A 148 6.67 -9.81 3.29
C VAL A 148 5.45 -9.69 4.18
N ILE A 149 5.31 -10.63 5.10
CA ILE A 149 4.22 -10.66 6.06
C ILE A 149 4.79 -10.31 7.44
N VAL A 150 4.28 -9.22 8.01
CA VAL A 150 4.73 -8.72 9.30
C VAL A 150 3.65 -9.00 10.35
N PRO A 151 3.94 -9.80 11.38
CA PRO A 151 2.95 -10.06 12.42
C PRO A 151 2.62 -8.79 13.22
N GLY A 152 1.36 -8.58 13.47
CA GLY A 152 0.86 -7.58 14.40
C GLY A 152 1.13 -8.01 15.85
N ASN A 153 1.15 -7.05 16.75
CA ASN A 153 1.31 -7.32 18.19
C ASN A 153 -0.04 -7.46 18.88
#